data_17c02e53db35443953d8b50fa86fd70a
#
_entry.id   17c02e53db35443953d8b50fa86fd70a
#
_cell.length_a   1.000
_cell.length_b   1.000
_cell.length_c   1.000
_cell.angle_alpha   90.00
_cell.angle_beta   90.00
_cell.angle_gamma   90.00
#
_symmetry.space_group_name_H-M   'P 1'
#
loop_
_entity.id
_entity.type
_entity.pdbx_description
1 polymer ?
#
loop_
_entity_poly.entity_id
_entity_poly.type
_entity_poly.pdbx_seq_one_letter_code
_entity_poly.pdbx_strand_id
1 'polypeptide(L)'
;MSPISLYPMRFEPIYQYRLWGGRRLAELLSAPLPGDGPIGEAWVLSDRDEHPSRVANGPLKGQTIAQLIAQFPEQVMGTLAGRFRRFPLLLKFLDAREMLSVQVHPSDTHKDLLPAGETGKTEAWVVLEVGPKSRIYAGLKPRTTADDLKRALTNGTVADQLVCITPKPGDGVFLPAGTVHTLGDDIVVFEVQQNSDVTFRLYDWGHVDAKTGQPRALQVDQALACIDFAATAAGLVVPVVEATAPVERERLFHCRQFWLSRLRGQSPFTVGSAGVPGVLVCIEGAGQVEHGGATYAVGKGDVWLLPTIVGACGFQPRGAVSLLEIGLPVAE
;
A
#
# COMPACT_ATOMS: atom_id res chain seq x y z
N MET A 1 24.65 29.48 -1.98
CA MET A 1 24.20 28.16 -2.41
C MET A 1 22.97 28.33 -3.27
N SER A 2 22.93 27.78 -4.49
CA SER A 2 21.71 27.78 -5.29
C SER A 2 20.59 27.10 -4.51
N PRO A 3 19.35 27.58 -4.57
CA PRO A 3 18.23 26.92 -3.91
C PRO A 3 18.12 25.47 -4.42
N ILE A 4 18.01 24.52 -3.51
CA ILE A 4 17.82 23.11 -3.86
C ILE A 4 16.44 23.00 -4.50
N SER A 5 16.40 22.64 -5.79
CA SER A 5 15.16 22.29 -6.46
C SER A 5 14.84 20.84 -6.16
N LEU A 6 13.60 20.53 -5.74
CA LEU A 6 13.15 19.17 -5.56
C LEU A 6 13.03 18.47 -6.94
N TYR A 7 13.11 17.16 -6.92
CA TYR A 7 13.17 16.29 -8.10
C TYR A 7 12.40 14.99 -7.83
N PRO A 8 12.16 14.13 -8.81
CA PRO A 8 11.62 12.80 -8.58
C PRO A 8 12.48 12.00 -7.60
N MET A 9 11.90 11.54 -6.50
CA MET A 9 12.62 10.92 -5.39
C MET A 9 12.25 9.45 -5.24
N ARG A 10 13.27 8.61 -5.09
CA ARG A 10 13.16 7.22 -4.70
C ARG A 10 13.60 7.08 -3.25
N PHE A 11 13.03 6.10 -2.53
CA PHE A 11 13.37 5.85 -1.14
C PHE A 11 14.01 4.47 -0.96
N GLU A 12 14.80 4.34 0.11
CA GLU A 12 15.37 3.06 0.52
C GLU A 12 14.25 2.18 1.08
N PRO A 13 14.08 0.92 0.61
CA PRO A 13 13.09 0.02 1.16
C PRO A 13 13.38 -0.33 2.62
N ILE A 14 12.36 -0.35 3.46
CA ILE A 14 12.44 -0.76 4.86
C ILE A 14 11.82 -2.15 4.96
N TYR A 15 12.68 -3.17 5.12
CA TYR A 15 12.26 -4.55 5.17
C TYR A 15 11.75 -4.93 6.56
N GLN A 16 10.59 -5.60 6.61
CA GLN A 16 9.95 -6.04 7.83
C GLN A 16 9.91 -7.58 7.89
N TYR A 17 10.48 -8.12 8.94
CA TYR A 17 10.25 -9.52 9.30
C TYR A 17 8.76 -9.73 9.58
N ARG A 18 8.18 -10.73 8.94
CA ARG A 18 6.84 -11.24 9.25
C ARG A 18 6.90 -12.76 9.18
N LEU A 19 6.34 -13.43 10.18
CA LEU A 19 6.41 -14.91 10.28
C LEU A 19 5.80 -15.62 9.04
N TRP A 20 4.83 -14.99 8.40
CA TRP A 20 4.15 -15.46 7.19
C TRP A 20 4.88 -15.08 5.88
N GLY A 21 5.96 -14.34 5.97
CA GLY A 21 6.67 -13.78 4.81
C GLY A 21 7.41 -14.81 3.97
N GLY A 22 7.67 -14.42 2.73
CA GLY A 22 8.52 -15.12 1.78
C GLY A 22 9.88 -14.45 1.58
N ARG A 23 10.44 -14.59 0.38
CA ARG A 23 11.69 -13.94 -0.04
C ARG A 23 11.64 -13.42 -1.49
N ARG A 24 10.46 -13.39 -2.11
CA ARG A 24 10.28 -12.88 -3.50
C ARG A 24 10.52 -11.39 -3.64
N LEU A 25 10.45 -10.63 -2.54
CA LEU A 25 10.77 -9.20 -2.54
C LEU A 25 12.21 -8.90 -2.98
N ALA A 26 13.14 -9.87 -2.88
CA ALA A 26 14.50 -9.72 -3.41
C ALA A 26 14.51 -9.55 -4.93
N GLU A 27 13.75 -10.39 -5.62
CA GLU A 27 13.62 -10.34 -7.09
C GLU A 27 12.81 -9.11 -7.52
N LEU A 28 11.67 -8.87 -6.85
CA LEU A 28 10.79 -7.74 -7.16
C LEU A 28 11.52 -6.39 -7.06
N LEU A 29 12.31 -6.18 -6.00
CA LEU A 29 13.01 -4.92 -5.75
C LEU A 29 14.45 -4.92 -6.30
N SER A 30 14.86 -6.00 -6.96
CA SER A 30 16.24 -6.18 -7.48
C SER A 30 17.30 -5.84 -6.43
N ALA A 31 17.07 -6.23 -5.18
CA ALA A 31 17.93 -5.94 -4.03
C ALA A 31 17.99 -7.12 -3.05
N PRO A 32 19.15 -7.37 -2.43
CA PRO A 32 19.27 -8.43 -1.44
C PRO A 32 18.41 -8.13 -0.21
N LEU A 33 17.73 -9.16 0.33
CA LEU A 33 17.01 -9.05 1.59
C LEU A 33 17.94 -9.22 2.78
N PRO A 34 17.68 -8.56 3.91
CA PRO A 34 18.46 -8.72 5.12
C PRO A 34 18.28 -10.12 5.72
N GLY A 35 19.40 -10.74 6.13
CA GLY A 35 19.41 -12.05 6.79
C GLY A 35 18.76 -13.18 5.98
N ASP A 36 18.51 -14.33 6.64
CA ASP A 36 17.96 -15.54 6.00
C ASP A 36 16.50 -15.80 6.38
N GLY A 37 15.95 -15.03 7.31
CA GLY A 37 14.56 -15.16 7.76
C GLY A 37 13.52 -14.67 6.75
N PRO A 38 12.25 -14.95 7.00
CA PRO A 38 11.16 -14.47 6.16
C PRO A 38 11.04 -12.94 6.21
N ILE A 39 10.84 -12.33 5.07
CA ILE A 39 10.56 -10.89 4.92
C ILE A 39 9.19 -10.77 4.26
N GLY A 40 8.20 -10.42 5.06
CA GLY A 40 6.81 -10.33 4.57
C GLY A 40 6.48 -8.99 3.95
N GLU A 41 7.18 -7.91 4.33
CA GLU A 41 6.87 -6.56 3.84
C GLU A 41 8.14 -5.80 3.48
N ALA A 42 8.04 -4.97 2.44
CA ALA A 42 8.97 -3.89 2.15
C ALA A 42 8.20 -2.57 2.13
N TRP A 43 8.45 -1.71 3.10
CA TRP A 43 7.85 -0.37 3.15
C TRP A 43 8.67 0.54 2.24
N VAL A 44 8.05 0.98 1.17
CA VAL A 44 8.73 1.73 0.09
C VAL A 44 8.46 3.23 0.13
N LEU A 45 7.44 3.66 0.90
CA LEU A 45 7.23 5.04 1.29
C LEU A 45 6.51 5.06 2.63
N SER A 46 7.20 5.54 3.68
CA SER A 46 6.72 5.58 5.06
C SER A 46 7.13 6.86 5.75
N ASP A 47 6.19 7.53 6.39
CA ASP A 47 6.44 8.65 7.30
C ASP A 47 6.05 8.28 8.74
N ARG A 48 6.55 7.13 9.19
CA ARG A 48 6.38 6.63 10.55
C ARG A 48 7.65 6.87 11.37
N ASP A 49 7.51 7.27 12.65
CA ASP A 49 8.63 7.65 13.50
C ASP A 49 9.71 6.57 13.62
N GLU A 50 9.29 5.31 13.79
CA GLU A 50 10.21 4.19 13.96
C GLU A 50 10.81 3.70 12.63
N HIS A 51 10.13 3.99 11.52
CA HIS A 51 10.50 3.52 10.18
C HIS A 51 10.34 4.61 9.12
N PRO A 52 11.05 5.75 9.23
CA PRO A 52 10.96 6.83 8.26
C PRO A 52 11.71 6.48 6.99
N SER A 53 11.04 6.57 5.84
CA SER A 53 11.69 6.40 4.53
C SER A 53 12.74 7.48 4.29
N ARG A 54 13.92 7.05 3.79
CA ARG A 54 15.05 7.92 3.44
C ARG A 54 15.24 7.99 1.94
N VAL A 55 15.47 9.19 1.43
CA VAL A 55 15.76 9.42 0.01
C VAL A 55 16.98 8.62 -0.41
N ALA A 56 16.85 7.87 -1.49
CA ALA A 56 17.91 7.01 -2.02
C ALA A 56 18.75 7.66 -3.13
N ASN A 57 18.26 8.76 -3.75
CA ASN A 57 18.90 9.38 -4.92
C ASN A 57 19.12 10.89 -4.74
N GLY A 58 19.98 11.45 -5.58
CA GLY A 58 20.19 12.90 -5.72
C GLY A 58 20.77 13.63 -4.50
N PRO A 59 20.74 14.97 -4.51
CA PRO A 59 21.36 15.81 -3.48
C PRO A 59 20.76 15.68 -2.07
N LEU A 60 19.51 15.21 -1.97
CA LEU A 60 18.79 15.04 -0.71
C LEU A 60 18.89 13.62 -0.15
N LYS A 61 19.77 12.77 -0.72
CA LYS A 61 19.99 11.39 -0.26
C LYS A 61 20.22 11.34 1.26
N GLY A 62 19.54 10.41 1.92
CA GLY A 62 19.58 10.19 3.37
C GLY A 62 18.59 11.02 4.18
N GLN A 63 18.02 12.10 3.63
CA GLN A 63 16.97 12.85 4.32
C GLN A 63 15.67 12.02 4.39
N THR A 64 14.95 12.14 5.49
CA THR A 64 13.66 11.47 5.65
C THR A 64 12.53 12.26 4.98
N ILE A 65 11.44 11.57 4.64
CA ILE A 65 10.24 12.24 4.11
C ILE A 65 9.70 13.29 5.08
N ALA A 66 9.75 13.04 6.40
CA ALA A 66 9.38 14.02 7.43
C ALA A 66 10.25 15.28 7.36
N GLN A 67 11.57 15.12 7.20
CA GLN A 67 12.49 16.26 7.05
C GLN A 67 12.20 17.06 5.77
N LEU A 68 11.86 16.40 4.67
CA LEU A 68 11.50 17.07 3.42
C LEU A 68 10.21 17.88 3.57
N ILE A 69 9.17 17.31 4.19
CA ILE A 69 7.90 18.02 4.43
C ILE A 69 8.12 19.20 5.38
N ALA A 70 8.89 19.03 6.44
CA ALA A 70 9.19 20.12 7.37
C ALA A 70 10.00 21.26 6.72
N GLN A 71 10.93 20.94 5.83
CA GLN A 71 11.81 21.90 5.17
C GLN A 71 11.17 22.56 3.96
N PHE A 72 10.34 21.82 3.21
CA PHE A 72 9.76 22.22 1.93
C PHE A 72 8.26 21.89 1.84
N PRO A 73 7.42 22.32 2.81
CA PRO A 73 6.04 21.84 2.92
C PRO A 73 5.22 22.07 1.63
N GLU A 74 5.25 23.28 1.09
CA GLU A 74 4.50 23.63 -0.13
C GLU A 74 5.06 22.96 -1.38
N GLN A 75 6.39 22.83 -1.47
CA GLN A 75 7.02 22.21 -2.63
C GLN A 75 6.79 20.70 -2.66
N VAL A 76 6.70 20.05 -1.49
CA VAL A 76 6.39 18.62 -1.40
C VAL A 76 4.89 18.37 -1.50
N MET A 77 4.08 19.05 -0.68
CA MET A 77 2.66 18.75 -0.46
C MET A 77 1.70 19.66 -1.24
N GLY A 78 2.16 20.79 -1.78
CA GLY A 78 1.34 21.72 -2.55
C GLY A 78 0.15 22.26 -1.78
N THR A 79 -1.04 22.17 -2.37
CA THR A 79 -2.31 22.60 -1.75
C THR A 79 -2.68 21.82 -0.48
N LEU A 80 -2.01 20.71 -0.22
CA LEU A 80 -2.19 19.89 0.98
C LEU A 80 -1.23 20.25 2.10
N ALA A 81 -0.30 21.19 1.89
CA ALA A 81 0.58 21.71 2.92
C ALA A 81 -0.24 22.30 4.07
N GLY A 82 0.12 21.98 5.31
CA GLY A 82 -0.63 22.38 6.50
C GLY A 82 -1.85 21.51 6.82
N ARG A 83 -2.42 20.77 5.87
CA ARG A 83 -3.48 19.78 6.13
C ARG A 83 -2.92 18.52 6.78
N PHE A 84 -1.74 18.10 6.35
CA PHE A 84 -1.05 16.91 6.84
C PHE A 84 0.29 17.29 7.45
N ARG A 85 0.54 16.88 8.70
CA ARG A 85 1.85 17.04 9.36
C ARG A 85 2.87 15.99 8.89
N ARG A 86 2.39 14.88 8.33
CA ARG A 86 3.15 13.75 7.81
C ARG A 86 2.65 13.39 6.41
N PHE A 87 3.46 12.69 5.65
CA PHE A 87 2.95 12.08 4.42
C PHE A 87 1.82 11.11 4.77
N PRO A 88 0.61 11.29 4.22
CA PRO A 88 -0.59 10.64 4.76
C PRO A 88 -0.76 9.19 4.34
N LEU A 89 0.13 8.65 3.52
CA LEU A 89 0.07 7.27 3.03
C LEU A 89 1.30 6.48 3.47
N LEU A 90 1.09 5.18 3.66
CA LEU A 90 2.11 4.15 3.79
C LEU A 90 1.97 3.19 2.61
N LEU A 91 3.06 3.00 1.86
CA LEU A 91 3.10 2.16 0.67
C LEU A 91 4.04 0.98 0.89
N LYS A 92 3.57 -0.22 0.52
CA LYS A 92 4.29 -1.46 0.79
C LYS A 92 4.19 -2.43 -0.38
N PHE A 93 5.18 -3.30 -0.49
CA PHE A 93 5.03 -4.60 -1.14
C PHE A 93 4.94 -5.68 -0.05
N LEU A 94 4.00 -6.58 -0.21
CA LEU A 94 3.80 -7.74 0.66
C LEU A 94 4.11 -9.01 -0.11
N ASP A 95 4.91 -9.91 0.50
CA ASP A 95 5.14 -11.27 0.03
C ASP A 95 4.60 -12.25 1.08
N ALA A 96 3.37 -12.69 0.88
CA ALA A 96 2.66 -13.59 1.77
C ALA A 96 2.81 -15.05 1.30
N ARG A 97 3.83 -15.72 1.80
CA ARG A 97 4.04 -17.16 1.57
C ARG A 97 2.99 -18.00 2.29
N GLU A 98 2.59 -17.57 3.51
CA GLU A 98 1.56 -18.19 4.31
C GLU A 98 0.41 -17.18 4.51
N MET A 99 -0.72 -17.64 5.06
CA MET A 99 -1.85 -16.77 5.37
C MET A 99 -1.47 -15.72 6.42
N LEU A 100 -1.80 -14.46 6.17
CA LEU A 100 -1.79 -13.43 7.20
C LEU A 100 -2.86 -13.72 8.25
N SER A 101 -2.78 -13.09 9.42
CA SER A 101 -3.90 -13.14 10.37
C SER A 101 -5.18 -12.61 9.75
N VAL A 102 -6.32 -13.17 10.15
CA VAL A 102 -7.61 -12.51 9.94
C VAL A 102 -7.65 -11.28 10.83
N GLN A 103 -7.83 -10.11 10.24
CA GLN A 103 -7.67 -8.82 10.88
C GLN A 103 -8.69 -7.80 10.42
N VAL A 104 -8.79 -6.73 11.19
CA VAL A 104 -9.58 -5.55 10.85
C VAL A 104 -8.87 -4.29 11.33
N HIS A 105 -9.11 -3.18 10.65
CA HIS A 105 -8.52 -1.89 10.98
C HIS A 105 -9.60 -0.90 11.40
N PRO A 106 -9.35 -0.07 12.44
CA PRO A 106 -10.27 0.98 12.83
C PRO A 106 -10.34 2.10 11.79
N SER A 107 -11.45 2.80 11.72
CA SER A 107 -11.61 4.05 10.97
C SER A 107 -11.18 5.26 11.81
N ASP A 108 -11.01 6.43 11.16
CA ASP A 108 -10.72 7.70 11.84
C ASP A 108 -11.78 8.11 12.88
N THR A 109 -12.97 7.50 12.84
CA THR A 109 -14.06 7.76 13.79
C THR A 109 -13.96 6.94 15.08
N HIS A 110 -13.19 5.84 15.08
CA HIS A 110 -12.98 4.99 16.26
C HIS A 110 -11.89 5.53 17.19
N LYS A 111 -12.04 6.78 17.64
CA LYS A 111 -11.02 7.51 18.39
C LYS A 111 -10.58 6.81 19.68
N ASP A 112 -11.48 6.09 20.32
CA ASP A 112 -11.21 5.37 21.58
C ASP A 112 -10.37 4.10 21.35
N LEU A 113 -10.33 3.60 20.11
CA LEU A 113 -9.54 2.43 19.71
C LEU A 113 -8.19 2.81 19.09
N LEU A 114 -8.01 4.07 18.69
CA LEU A 114 -6.79 4.56 18.07
C LEU A 114 -5.79 5.01 19.13
N PRO A 115 -4.54 4.51 19.13
CA PRO A 115 -3.48 5.09 19.92
C PRO A 115 -3.28 6.58 19.60
N ALA A 116 -2.76 7.34 20.54
CA ALA A 116 -2.52 8.76 20.35
C ALA A 116 -1.61 9.01 19.13
N GLY A 117 -2.05 9.87 18.23
CA GLY A 117 -1.32 10.23 17.01
C GLY A 117 -1.54 9.28 15.82
N GLU A 118 -2.27 8.16 16.02
CA GLU A 118 -2.64 7.25 14.94
C GLU A 118 -3.89 7.71 14.19
N THR A 119 -4.00 7.25 12.95
CA THR A 119 -5.18 7.43 12.09
C THR A 119 -5.87 6.08 11.88
N GLY A 120 -7.06 6.10 11.32
CA GLY A 120 -7.70 4.92 10.77
C GLY A 120 -6.83 4.30 9.66
N LYS A 121 -7.21 3.10 9.21
CA LYS A 121 -6.47 2.38 8.18
C LYS A 121 -7.43 1.84 7.11
N THR A 122 -7.74 2.68 6.14
CA THR A 122 -8.31 2.27 4.86
C THR A 122 -7.16 1.90 3.93
N GLU A 123 -7.27 0.76 3.25
CA GLU A 123 -6.22 0.25 2.38
C GLU A 123 -6.77 -0.33 1.07
N ALA A 124 -5.88 -0.54 0.12
CA ALA A 124 -6.18 -1.21 -1.13
C ALA A 124 -4.98 -2.03 -1.60
N TRP A 125 -5.26 -3.15 -2.23
CA TRP A 125 -4.25 -4.04 -2.78
C TRP A 125 -4.34 -4.13 -4.29
N VAL A 126 -3.19 -4.18 -4.95
CA VAL A 126 -3.05 -4.61 -6.35
C VAL A 126 -2.26 -5.91 -6.35
N VAL A 127 -2.85 -6.97 -6.85
CA VAL A 127 -2.23 -8.30 -6.92
C VAL A 127 -1.15 -8.30 -8.00
N LEU A 128 0.07 -8.69 -7.62
CA LEU A 128 1.21 -8.77 -8.54
C LEU A 128 1.52 -10.20 -8.97
N GLU A 129 1.52 -11.13 -8.00
CA GLU A 129 1.83 -12.53 -8.25
C GLU A 129 0.92 -13.44 -7.42
N VAL A 130 0.58 -14.61 -7.95
CA VAL A 130 -0.25 -15.59 -7.26
C VAL A 130 0.31 -17.00 -7.45
N GLY A 131 0.21 -17.82 -6.40
CA GLY A 131 0.38 -19.25 -6.47
C GLY A 131 -0.96 -19.98 -6.66
N PRO A 132 -0.95 -21.29 -6.88
CA PRO A 132 -2.18 -22.05 -7.17
C PRO A 132 -3.16 -22.11 -5.99
N LYS A 133 -2.72 -21.83 -4.77
CA LYS A 133 -3.55 -21.85 -3.57
C LYS A 133 -3.88 -20.45 -3.04
N SER A 134 -3.40 -19.40 -3.70
CA SER A 134 -3.60 -18.03 -3.24
C SER A 134 -5.06 -17.70 -3.00
N ARG A 135 -5.33 -17.06 -1.87
CA ARG A 135 -6.67 -16.63 -1.44
C ARG A 135 -6.60 -15.23 -0.83
N ILE A 136 -7.66 -14.49 -1.09
CA ILE A 136 -7.96 -13.25 -0.38
C ILE A 136 -9.32 -13.45 0.28
N TYR A 137 -9.42 -13.12 1.55
CA TYR A 137 -10.69 -13.02 2.23
C TYR A 137 -10.96 -11.56 2.51
N ALA A 138 -12.10 -11.04 2.04
CA ALA A 138 -12.43 -9.63 2.16
C ALA A 138 -13.92 -9.44 2.45
N GLY A 139 -14.21 -8.96 3.66
CA GLY A 139 -15.57 -8.76 4.17
C GLY A 139 -16.23 -10.02 4.70
N LEU A 140 -17.27 -9.81 5.48
CA LEU A 140 -18.12 -10.86 6.03
C LEU A 140 -19.12 -11.36 4.98
N LYS A 141 -19.48 -12.65 5.04
CA LYS A 141 -20.63 -13.16 4.27
C LYS A 141 -21.92 -12.45 4.68
N PRO A 142 -22.87 -12.29 3.76
CA PRO A 142 -24.16 -11.65 4.08
C PRO A 142 -24.83 -12.27 5.30
N ARG A 143 -25.34 -11.41 6.18
CA ARG A 143 -26.03 -11.77 7.44
C ARG A 143 -25.15 -12.36 8.54
N THR A 144 -23.85 -12.42 8.40
CA THR A 144 -22.95 -12.80 9.49
C THR A 144 -23.09 -11.79 10.65
N THR A 145 -23.44 -12.27 11.84
CA THR A 145 -23.56 -11.46 13.05
C THR A 145 -22.27 -11.51 13.88
N ALA A 146 -22.16 -10.61 14.86
CA ALA A 146 -21.06 -10.65 15.84
C ALA A 146 -21.00 -12.00 16.60
N ASP A 147 -22.16 -12.56 16.92
CA ASP A 147 -22.24 -13.84 17.62
C ASP A 147 -21.85 -15.02 16.72
N ASP A 148 -22.18 -14.97 15.43
CA ASP A 148 -21.71 -15.97 14.45
C ASP A 148 -20.19 -15.93 14.36
N LEU A 149 -19.61 -14.73 14.26
CA LEU A 149 -18.17 -14.55 14.21
C LEU A 149 -17.46 -15.03 15.48
N LYS A 150 -18.00 -14.70 16.67
CA LYS A 150 -17.46 -15.19 17.96
C LYS A 150 -17.49 -16.72 18.05
N ARG A 151 -18.58 -17.36 17.63
CA ARG A 151 -18.67 -18.82 17.59
C ARG A 151 -17.64 -19.42 16.61
N ALA A 152 -17.50 -18.81 15.43
CA ALA A 152 -16.55 -19.25 14.43
C ALA A 152 -15.08 -19.11 14.90
N LEU A 153 -14.75 -18.05 15.61
CA LEU A 153 -13.43 -17.85 16.25
C LEU A 153 -13.16 -18.95 17.29
N THR A 154 -14.13 -19.27 18.13
CA THR A 154 -14.00 -20.34 19.15
C THR A 154 -13.80 -21.71 18.51
N ASN A 155 -14.47 -21.97 17.38
CA ASN A 155 -14.42 -23.26 16.69
C ASN A 155 -13.29 -23.37 15.66
N GLY A 156 -12.52 -22.30 15.43
CA GLY A 156 -11.48 -22.25 14.38
C GLY A 156 -12.01 -22.24 12.94
N THR A 157 -13.28 -21.86 12.74
CA THR A 157 -13.97 -21.84 11.44
C THR A 157 -14.22 -20.44 10.90
N VAL A 158 -13.41 -19.47 11.31
CA VAL A 158 -13.59 -18.04 10.96
C VAL A 158 -13.62 -17.80 9.44
N ALA A 159 -12.86 -18.56 8.67
CA ALA A 159 -12.86 -18.48 7.21
C ALA A 159 -14.25 -18.74 6.59
N ASP A 160 -15.08 -19.55 7.25
CA ASP A 160 -16.45 -19.86 6.79
C ASP A 160 -17.40 -18.66 6.87
N GLN A 161 -17.03 -17.63 7.63
CA GLN A 161 -17.79 -16.39 7.77
C GLN A 161 -17.34 -15.31 6.77
N LEU A 162 -16.24 -15.53 6.04
CA LEU A 162 -15.64 -14.54 5.16
C LEU A 162 -15.94 -14.82 3.69
N VAL A 163 -15.99 -13.75 2.90
CA VAL A 163 -16.03 -13.85 1.42
C VAL A 163 -14.63 -14.19 0.93
N CYS A 164 -14.51 -15.33 0.27
CA CYS A 164 -13.27 -15.82 -0.33
C CYS A 164 -13.18 -15.43 -1.79
N ILE A 165 -12.05 -14.83 -2.17
CA ILE A 165 -11.72 -14.41 -3.54
C ILE A 165 -10.53 -15.25 -4.02
N THR A 166 -10.59 -15.79 -5.23
CA THR A 166 -9.44 -16.37 -5.94
C THR A 166 -8.81 -15.26 -6.77
N PRO A 167 -7.66 -14.71 -6.36
CA PRO A 167 -7.06 -13.56 -7.03
C PRO A 167 -6.34 -13.95 -8.32
N LYS A 168 -6.17 -12.95 -9.21
CA LYS A 168 -5.32 -13.01 -10.39
C LYS A 168 -4.38 -11.81 -10.42
N PRO A 169 -3.20 -11.91 -11.05
CA PRO A 169 -2.34 -10.76 -11.26
C PRO A 169 -3.10 -9.62 -11.95
N GLY A 170 -2.95 -8.41 -11.42
CA GLY A 170 -3.65 -7.22 -11.87
C GLY A 170 -4.99 -6.94 -11.19
N ASP A 171 -5.53 -7.87 -10.41
CA ASP A 171 -6.74 -7.63 -9.63
C ASP A 171 -6.51 -6.54 -8.58
N GLY A 172 -7.52 -5.70 -8.37
CA GLY A 172 -7.58 -4.72 -7.30
C GLY A 172 -8.58 -5.13 -6.22
N VAL A 173 -8.23 -4.97 -4.95
CA VAL A 173 -9.12 -5.19 -3.80
C VAL A 173 -9.13 -3.96 -2.93
N PHE A 174 -10.31 -3.37 -2.69
CA PHE A 174 -10.48 -2.21 -1.82
C PHE A 174 -11.01 -2.64 -0.46
N LEU A 175 -10.35 -2.18 0.60
CA LEU A 175 -10.59 -2.57 1.99
C LEU A 175 -10.81 -1.30 2.83
N PRO A 176 -12.04 -0.75 2.84
CA PRO A 176 -12.38 0.29 3.80
C PRO A 176 -12.10 -0.14 5.23
N ALA A 177 -11.69 0.79 6.09
CA ALA A 177 -11.61 0.54 7.52
C ALA A 177 -12.92 -0.08 8.05
N GLY A 178 -12.82 -1.05 8.96
CA GLY A 178 -13.95 -1.86 9.44
C GLY A 178 -14.18 -3.15 8.64
N THR A 179 -13.49 -3.36 7.52
CA THR A 179 -13.58 -4.59 6.74
C THR A 179 -12.69 -5.68 7.33
N VAL A 180 -13.27 -6.82 7.70
CA VAL A 180 -12.49 -8.02 8.10
C VAL A 180 -11.83 -8.62 6.87
N HIS A 181 -10.54 -8.87 6.93
CA HIS A 181 -9.80 -9.36 5.77
C HIS A 181 -8.55 -10.17 6.14
N THR A 182 -8.05 -10.91 5.17
CA THR A 182 -6.73 -11.56 5.17
C THR A 182 -6.36 -11.96 3.74
N LEU A 183 -5.09 -12.22 3.52
CA LEU A 183 -4.58 -12.77 2.25
C LEU A 183 -3.46 -13.78 2.54
N GLY A 184 -3.15 -14.62 1.57
CA GLY A 184 -2.01 -15.53 1.73
C GLY A 184 -1.95 -16.68 0.72
N ASP A 185 -1.15 -17.66 1.10
CA ASP A 185 -0.82 -18.85 0.33
C ASP A 185 -0.18 -18.50 -1.03
N ASP A 186 1.04 -17.98 -0.95
CA ASP A 186 1.87 -17.66 -2.11
C ASP A 186 1.36 -16.47 -2.96
N ILE A 187 1.05 -15.35 -2.35
CA ILE A 187 0.63 -14.13 -3.05
C ILE A 187 1.61 -12.98 -2.82
N VAL A 188 1.87 -12.18 -3.87
CA VAL A 188 2.54 -10.88 -3.76
C VAL A 188 1.58 -9.78 -4.14
N VAL A 189 1.47 -8.76 -3.30
CA VAL A 189 0.62 -7.59 -3.56
C VAL A 189 1.41 -6.29 -3.35
N PHE A 190 1.00 -5.25 -4.05
CA PHE A 190 1.30 -3.88 -3.70
C PHE A 190 0.15 -3.33 -2.85
N GLU A 191 0.46 -2.70 -1.73
CA GLU A 191 -0.49 -2.12 -0.79
C GLU A 191 -0.32 -0.61 -0.71
N VAL A 192 -1.41 0.12 -0.85
CA VAL A 192 -1.53 1.53 -0.48
C VAL A 192 -2.52 1.66 0.67
N GLN A 193 -2.13 2.39 1.73
CA GLN A 193 -2.94 2.59 2.93
C GLN A 193 -2.74 3.97 3.53
N GLN A 194 -3.66 4.38 4.42
CA GLN A 194 -3.40 5.51 5.31
C GLN A 194 -2.12 5.25 6.12
N ASN A 195 -1.43 6.32 6.55
CA ASN A 195 -0.18 6.21 7.32
C ASN A 195 -0.44 5.74 8.77
N SER A 196 -0.90 4.51 8.89
CA SER A 196 -1.25 3.81 10.14
C SER A 196 -0.73 2.39 10.12
N ASP A 197 -0.33 1.85 11.28
CA ASP A 197 0.03 0.44 11.44
C ASP A 197 -0.88 -0.27 12.48
N VAL A 198 -2.04 0.34 12.78
CA VAL A 198 -2.99 -0.20 13.75
C VAL A 198 -3.73 -1.39 13.14
N THR A 199 -3.56 -2.54 13.76
CA THR A 199 -4.17 -3.80 13.32
C THR A 199 -4.77 -4.53 14.52
N PHE A 200 -6.05 -4.88 14.43
CA PHE A 200 -6.71 -5.74 15.41
C PHE A 200 -6.87 -7.15 14.84
N ARG A 201 -6.13 -8.08 15.44
CA ARG A 201 -6.07 -9.47 14.99
C ARG A 201 -7.19 -10.28 15.63
N LEU A 202 -8.02 -10.90 14.77
CA LEU A 202 -9.12 -11.78 15.18
C LEU A 202 -8.68 -13.24 15.30
N TYR A 203 -7.89 -13.72 14.33
CA TYR A 203 -7.48 -15.12 14.24
C TYR A 203 -6.15 -15.24 13.51
N ASP A 204 -5.29 -16.17 13.92
CA ASP A 204 -3.92 -16.27 13.43
C ASP A 204 -3.53 -17.68 12.94
N TRP A 205 -4.48 -18.49 12.56
CA TRP A 205 -4.28 -19.82 11.97
C TRP A 205 -3.45 -20.80 12.83
N GLY A 206 -3.23 -20.48 14.10
CA GLY A 206 -2.34 -21.24 14.96
C GLY A 206 -0.85 -20.95 14.74
N HIS A 207 -0.49 -19.88 14.06
CA HIS A 207 0.90 -19.50 13.84
C HIS A 207 1.63 -19.26 15.16
N VAL A 208 2.87 -19.77 15.21
CA VAL A 208 3.83 -19.53 16.28
C VAL A 208 5.03 -18.83 15.67
N ASP A 209 5.41 -17.70 16.23
CA ASP A 209 6.58 -16.96 15.76
C ASP A 209 7.86 -17.74 16.12
N ALA A 210 8.62 -18.13 15.09
CA ALA A 210 9.85 -18.90 15.26
C ALA A 210 10.93 -18.16 16.07
N LYS A 211 10.90 -16.82 16.11
CA LYS A 211 11.83 -16.01 16.90
C LYS A 211 11.52 -16.00 18.38
N THR A 212 10.24 -16.01 18.74
CA THR A 212 9.80 -15.90 20.14
C THR A 212 9.32 -17.24 20.72
N GLY A 213 8.98 -18.20 19.86
CA GLY A 213 8.33 -19.45 20.26
C GLY A 213 6.91 -19.26 20.78
N GLN A 214 6.27 -18.10 20.54
CA GLN A 214 4.96 -17.76 21.08
C GLN A 214 3.98 -17.40 19.93
N PRO A 215 2.67 -17.68 20.12
CA PRO A 215 1.64 -17.16 19.24
C PRO A 215 1.55 -15.63 19.37
N ARG A 216 1.13 -14.96 18.29
CA ARG A 216 0.86 -13.52 18.35
C ARG A 216 -0.41 -13.24 19.16
N ALA A 217 -0.40 -12.09 19.86
CA ALA A 217 -1.59 -11.63 20.59
C ALA A 217 -2.78 -11.38 19.66
N LEU A 218 -3.97 -11.73 20.10
CA LEU A 218 -5.24 -11.40 19.46
C LEU A 218 -5.87 -10.21 20.16
N GLN A 219 -6.58 -9.37 19.40
CA GLN A 219 -7.30 -8.18 19.89
C GLN A 219 -8.80 -8.32 19.52
N VAL A 220 -9.44 -9.41 19.96
CA VAL A 220 -10.79 -9.79 19.52
C VAL A 220 -11.83 -8.73 19.87
N ASP A 221 -11.79 -8.18 21.08
CA ASP A 221 -12.78 -7.18 21.52
C ASP A 221 -12.66 -5.87 20.73
N GLN A 222 -11.43 -5.37 20.53
CA GLN A 222 -11.17 -4.17 19.72
C GLN A 222 -11.57 -4.42 18.26
N ALA A 223 -11.27 -5.59 17.73
CA ALA A 223 -11.65 -5.97 16.38
C ALA A 223 -13.17 -5.97 16.21
N LEU A 224 -13.91 -6.62 17.12
CA LEU A 224 -15.38 -6.65 17.08
C LEU A 224 -16.00 -5.26 17.22
N ALA A 225 -15.37 -4.36 17.97
CA ALA A 225 -15.82 -2.99 18.14
C ALA A 225 -15.67 -2.11 16.88
N CYS A 226 -14.75 -2.45 15.98
CA CYS A 226 -14.53 -1.65 14.76
C CYS A 226 -15.02 -2.32 13.46
N ILE A 227 -15.53 -3.57 13.52
CA ILE A 227 -16.09 -4.23 12.33
C ILE A 227 -17.38 -3.53 11.91
N ASP A 228 -17.47 -3.22 10.62
CA ASP A 228 -18.72 -2.80 10.00
C ASP A 228 -19.53 -4.03 9.54
N PHE A 229 -20.44 -4.48 10.40
CA PHE A 229 -21.33 -5.61 10.12
C PHE A 229 -22.41 -5.28 9.08
N ALA A 230 -22.62 -4.00 8.76
CA ALA A 230 -23.60 -3.56 7.78
C ALA A 230 -22.98 -3.38 6.37
N ALA A 231 -21.63 -3.35 6.28
CA ALA A 231 -20.95 -3.20 5.01
C ALA A 231 -21.26 -4.38 4.09
N THR A 232 -21.43 -4.08 2.81
CA THR A 232 -21.40 -5.12 1.79
C THR A 232 -19.99 -5.72 1.73
N ALA A 233 -19.91 -7.02 1.48
CA ALA A 233 -18.62 -7.68 1.34
C ALA A 233 -17.74 -6.93 0.33
N ALA A 234 -16.49 -6.70 0.71
CA ALA A 234 -15.48 -6.20 -0.22
C ALA A 234 -15.29 -7.23 -1.34
N GLY A 235 -14.94 -6.77 -2.52
CA GLY A 235 -14.78 -7.63 -3.69
C GLY A 235 -13.68 -7.14 -4.61
N LEU A 236 -13.49 -7.84 -5.72
CA LEU A 236 -12.64 -7.36 -6.78
C LEU A 236 -13.20 -6.06 -7.34
N VAL A 237 -12.32 -5.08 -7.50
CA VAL A 237 -12.69 -3.82 -8.12
C VAL A 237 -12.81 -4.02 -9.63
N VAL A 238 -13.87 -3.49 -10.21
CA VAL A 238 -13.99 -3.36 -11.67
C VAL A 238 -13.29 -2.08 -12.09
N PRO A 239 -12.18 -2.14 -12.84
CA PRO A 239 -11.47 -0.96 -13.28
C PRO A 239 -12.35 -0.06 -14.17
N VAL A 240 -12.24 1.26 -13.99
CA VAL A 240 -12.91 2.24 -14.85
C VAL A 240 -11.89 2.79 -15.83
N VAL A 241 -12.08 2.51 -17.13
CA VAL A 241 -11.22 3.07 -18.20
C VAL A 241 -11.51 4.56 -18.34
N GLU A 242 -10.50 5.40 -18.08
CA GLU A 242 -10.56 6.86 -18.17
C GLU A 242 -9.95 7.39 -19.47
N ALA A 243 -8.98 6.66 -20.03
CA ALA A 243 -8.34 6.98 -21.31
C ALA A 243 -7.77 5.71 -21.95
N THR A 244 -7.65 5.73 -23.28
CA THR A 244 -7.05 4.63 -24.07
C THR A 244 -5.79 5.06 -24.82
N ALA A 245 -5.54 6.36 -24.96
CA ALA A 245 -4.38 6.94 -25.64
C ALA A 245 -3.97 8.26 -24.97
N PRO A 246 -2.66 8.60 -24.97
CA PRO A 246 -1.51 7.85 -25.48
C PRO A 246 -1.13 6.64 -24.61
N VAL A 247 -1.72 6.51 -23.43
CA VAL A 247 -1.58 5.43 -22.47
C VAL A 247 -2.97 4.96 -22.05
N GLU A 248 -3.18 3.67 -21.89
CA GLU A 248 -4.40 3.17 -21.25
C GLU A 248 -4.36 3.52 -19.78
N ARG A 249 -5.34 4.31 -19.32
CA ARG A 249 -5.50 4.70 -17.92
C ARG A 249 -6.77 4.07 -17.37
N GLU A 250 -6.61 3.25 -16.35
CA GLU A 250 -7.70 2.62 -15.62
C GLU A 250 -7.69 3.08 -14.18
N ARG A 251 -8.75 3.71 -13.70
CA ARG A 251 -8.92 3.98 -12.28
C ARG A 251 -9.35 2.70 -11.57
N LEU A 252 -8.50 2.25 -10.62
CA LEU A 252 -8.79 1.10 -9.76
C LEU A 252 -9.49 1.54 -8.49
N PHE A 253 -8.99 2.60 -7.83
CA PHE A 253 -9.52 3.05 -6.55
C PHE A 253 -9.70 4.56 -6.53
N HIS A 254 -10.75 5.02 -5.85
CA HIS A 254 -10.96 6.42 -5.51
C HIS A 254 -11.75 6.52 -4.23
N CYS A 255 -11.13 7.02 -3.18
CA CYS A 255 -11.74 7.21 -1.88
C CYS A 255 -11.30 8.56 -1.27
N ARG A 256 -11.78 8.84 -0.07
CA ARG A 256 -11.43 10.09 0.63
C ARG A 256 -9.94 10.21 0.96
N GLN A 257 -9.23 9.09 1.09
CA GLN A 257 -7.84 9.04 1.55
C GLN A 257 -6.84 9.06 0.39
N PHE A 258 -7.17 8.40 -0.72
CA PHE A 258 -6.30 8.29 -1.90
C PHE A 258 -7.07 7.90 -3.15
N TRP A 259 -6.45 8.08 -4.28
CA TRP A 259 -6.85 7.44 -5.53
C TRP A 259 -5.67 6.66 -6.12
N LEU A 260 -5.96 5.66 -6.93
CA LEU A 260 -4.97 4.85 -7.64
C LEU A 260 -5.48 4.50 -9.03
N SER A 261 -4.67 4.83 -10.04
CA SER A 261 -4.88 4.45 -11.43
C SER A 261 -3.75 3.57 -11.93
N ARG A 262 -4.07 2.62 -12.79
CA ARG A 262 -3.10 1.82 -13.53
C ARG A 262 -2.91 2.42 -14.93
N LEU A 263 -1.66 2.57 -15.34
CA LEU A 263 -1.24 3.08 -16.64
C LEU A 263 -0.54 1.96 -17.41
N ARG A 264 -1.03 1.64 -18.60
CA ARG A 264 -0.40 0.64 -19.49
C ARG A 264 -0.13 1.23 -20.86
N GLY A 265 1.11 1.14 -21.32
CA GLY A 265 1.49 1.69 -22.63
C GLY A 265 2.89 1.31 -23.05
N GLN A 266 3.23 1.71 -24.28
CA GLN A 266 4.56 1.52 -24.84
C GLN A 266 5.03 2.75 -25.65
N SER A 267 4.22 3.79 -25.69
CA SER A 267 4.54 5.09 -26.30
C SER A 267 4.72 6.14 -25.20
N PRO A 268 5.40 7.26 -25.43
CA PRO A 268 5.56 8.33 -24.45
C PRO A 268 4.24 8.87 -23.94
N PHE A 269 4.15 9.14 -22.63
CA PHE A 269 2.98 9.71 -21.97
C PHE A 269 3.37 10.61 -20.78
N THR A 270 2.40 11.24 -20.17
CA THR A 270 2.61 12.11 -19.01
C THR A 270 2.19 11.39 -17.72
N VAL A 271 2.98 11.58 -16.65
CA VAL A 271 2.73 11.12 -15.28
C VAL A 271 2.80 12.26 -14.30
N GLY A 272 2.18 12.13 -13.14
CA GLY A 272 2.08 13.18 -12.14
C GLY A 272 1.04 14.23 -12.50
N SER A 273 0.77 15.13 -11.57
CA SER A 273 -0.20 16.21 -11.72
C SER A 273 0.26 17.48 -11.02
N ALA A 274 -0.25 18.63 -11.45
CA ALA A 274 0.02 19.89 -10.78
C ALA A 274 -0.76 20.02 -9.46
N GLY A 275 -0.17 20.71 -8.48
CA GLY A 275 -0.84 21.12 -7.25
C GLY A 275 -0.84 20.11 -6.10
N VAL A 276 -0.57 18.85 -6.36
CA VAL A 276 -0.50 17.77 -5.35
C VAL A 276 0.67 16.84 -5.61
N PRO A 277 1.23 16.19 -4.59
CA PRO A 277 2.23 15.16 -4.81
C PRO A 277 1.61 13.90 -5.42
N GLY A 278 2.39 13.20 -6.25
CA GLY A 278 2.03 11.92 -6.82
C GLY A 278 3.06 10.84 -6.48
N VAL A 279 2.65 9.58 -6.52
CA VAL A 279 3.57 8.44 -6.41
C VAL A 279 3.41 7.55 -7.63
N LEU A 280 4.53 7.16 -8.23
CA LEU A 280 4.58 6.18 -9.30
C LEU A 280 5.17 4.88 -8.79
N VAL A 281 4.55 3.76 -9.14
CA VAL A 281 5.05 2.41 -8.85
C VAL A 281 5.14 1.66 -10.17
N CYS A 282 6.32 1.18 -10.53
CA CYS A 282 6.49 0.35 -11.72
C CYS A 282 6.25 -1.12 -11.33
N ILE A 283 5.17 -1.70 -11.85
CA ILE A 283 4.82 -3.09 -11.58
C ILE A 283 5.25 -4.05 -12.69
N GLU A 284 5.50 -3.52 -13.90
CA GLU A 284 5.97 -4.30 -15.04
C GLU A 284 6.73 -3.41 -16.03
N GLY A 285 7.77 -3.96 -16.67
CA GLY A 285 8.56 -3.27 -17.68
C GLY A 285 9.55 -2.26 -17.10
N ALA A 286 9.94 -1.29 -17.92
CA ALA A 286 10.90 -0.25 -17.56
C ALA A 286 10.69 1.01 -18.41
N GLY A 287 11.27 2.12 -17.96
CA GLY A 287 11.26 3.39 -18.69
C GLY A 287 12.10 4.44 -17.98
N GLN A 288 11.77 5.70 -18.19
CA GLN A 288 12.39 6.82 -17.49
C GLN A 288 11.41 7.98 -17.34
N VAL A 289 11.47 8.65 -16.19
CA VAL A 289 10.82 9.94 -15.95
C VAL A 289 11.77 11.06 -16.39
N GLU A 290 11.24 12.07 -17.07
CA GLU A 290 11.99 13.26 -17.51
C GLU A 290 11.54 14.48 -16.71
N HIS A 291 12.47 15.13 -16.03
CA HIS A 291 12.19 16.34 -15.26
C HIS A 291 13.42 17.24 -15.18
N GLY A 292 13.24 18.56 -15.41
CA GLY A 292 14.28 19.57 -15.22
C GLY A 292 15.55 19.33 -16.06
N GLY A 293 15.44 18.72 -17.23
CA GLY A 293 16.57 18.35 -18.10
C GLY A 293 17.33 17.09 -17.66
N ALA A 294 16.88 16.43 -16.57
CA ALA A 294 17.42 15.16 -16.11
C ALA A 294 16.46 14.00 -16.40
N THR A 295 17.02 12.79 -16.44
CA THR A 295 16.28 11.55 -16.62
C THR A 295 16.46 10.64 -15.40
N TYR A 296 15.37 9.98 -14.99
CA TYR A 296 15.33 9.09 -13.83
C TYR A 296 14.87 7.72 -14.32
N ALA A 297 15.78 6.75 -14.31
CA ALA A 297 15.48 5.39 -14.74
C ALA A 297 14.46 4.74 -13.81
N VAL A 298 13.44 4.12 -14.39
CA VAL A 298 12.35 3.43 -13.69
C VAL A 298 12.31 1.98 -14.16
N GLY A 299 12.32 1.05 -13.23
CA GLY A 299 12.21 -0.39 -13.49
C GLY A 299 11.19 -1.06 -12.57
N LYS A 300 10.85 -2.32 -12.84
CA LYS A 300 9.94 -3.12 -12.00
C LYS A 300 10.38 -3.06 -10.53
N GLY A 301 9.45 -2.78 -9.63
CA GLY A 301 9.67 -2.63 -8.19
C GLY A 301 10.05 -1.21 -7.74
N ASP A 302 10.38 -0.30 -8.65
CA ASP A 302 10.70 1.08 -8.28
C ASP A 302 9.45 1.85 -7.85
N VAL A 303 9.62 2.65 -6.79
CA VAL A 303 8.61 3.57 -6.26
C VAL A 303 9.20 4.98 -6.22
N TRP A 304 8.52 5.92 -6.88
CA TRP A 304 8.97 7.30 -7.04
C TRP A 304 7.93 8.26 -6.47
N LEU A 305 8.34 9.10 -5.53
CA LEU A 305 7.57 10.28 -5.14
C LEU A 305 7.86 11.39 -6.15
N LEU A 306 6.82 11.98 -6.69
CA LEU A 306 6.83 13.22 -7.45
C LEU A 306 6.34 14.34 -6.52
N PRO A 307 7.22 15.14 -5.87
CA PRO A 307 6.82 16.29 -5.09
C PRO A 307 5.96 17.24 -5.93
N THR A 308 5.08 17.98 -5.31
CA THR A 308 4.16 18.89 -6.01
C THR A 308 4.87 19.84 -6.97
N ILE A 309 6.05 20.37 -6.59
CA ILE A 309 6.81 21.29 -7.43
C ILE A 309 7.34 20.63 -8.72
N VAL A 310 7.49 19.30 -8.70
CA VAL A 310 7.88 18.52 -9.89
C VAL A 310 6.75 18.51 -10.91
N GLY A 311 5.50 18.42 -10.44
CA GLY A 311 4.32 18.50 -11.29
C GLY A 311 4.20 17.32 -12.27
N ALA A 312 3.64 17.63 -13.45
CA ALA A 312 3.53 16.67 -14.53
C ALA A 312 4.89 16.48 -15.25
N CYS A 313 5.26 15.23 -15.47
CA CYS A 313 6.53 14.82 -16.08
C CYS A 313 6.29 13.96 -17.33
N GLY A 314 7.22 14.03 -18.28
CA GLY A 314 7.27 13.05 -19.36
C GLY A 314 7.71 11.68 -18.83
N PHE A 315 7.08 10.62 -19.32
CA PHE A 315 7.51 9.25 -19.12
C PHE A 315 7.82 8.62 -20.48
N GLN A 316 9.05 8.09 -20.61
CA GLN A 316 9.53 7.41 -21.81
C GLN A 316 9.64 5.91 -21.53
N PRO A 317 8.69 5.07 -21.97
CA PRO A 317 8.75 3.63 -21.77
C PRO A 317 9.84 2.98 -22.63
N ARG A 318 10.42 1.91 -22.13
CA ARG A 318 11.32 1.01 -22.87
C ARG A 318 10.57 -0.29 -23.20
N GLY A 319 9.68 -0.23 -24.18
CA GLY A 319 8.75 -1.30 -24.50
C GLY A 319 7.46 -1.19 -23.69
N ALA A 320 6.76 -2.31 -23.51
CA ALA A 320 5.54 -2.33 -22.72
C ALA A 320 5.83 -2.06 -21.23
N VAL A 321 5.04 -1.22 -20.61
CA VAL A 321 5.15 -0.87 -19.20
C VAL A 321 3.79 -0.86 -18.53
N SER A 322 3.74 -1.24 -17.27
CA SER A 322 2.60 -1.05 -16.39
C SER A 322 3.03 -0.30 -15.13
N LEU A 323 2.42 0.87 -14.91
CA LEU A 323 2.65 1.70 -13.73
C LEU A 323 1.36 1.79 -12.90
N LEU A 324 1.51 1.95 -11.59
CA LEU A 324 0.47 2.48 -10.72
C LEU A 324 0.80 3.94 -10.44
N GLU A 325 -0.19 4.80 -10.61
CA GLU A 325 -0.13 6.20 -10.22
C GLU A 325 -1.08 6.43 -9.07
N ILE A 326 -0.55 6.97 -7.97
CA ILE A 326 -1.27 7.16 -6.71
C ILE A 326 -1.22 8.65 -6.37
N GLY A 327 -2.33 9.18 -5.94
CA GLY A 327 -2.41 10.56 -5.48
C GLY A 327 -3.35 10.74 -4.30
N LEU A 328 -3.26 11.95 -3.75
CA LEU A 328 -4.09 12.39 -2.65
C LEU A 328 -5.26 13.21 -3.21
N PRO A 329 -6.50 12.99 -2.77
CA PRO A 329 -7.61 13.82 -3.17
C PRO A 329 -7.42 15.26 -2.69
N VAL A 330 -7.62 16.21 -3.58
CA VAL A 330 -7.83 17.61 -3.20
C VAL A 330 -9.22 17.65 -2.55
N ALA A 331 -9.33 18.25 -1.34
CA ALA A 331 -10.64 18.43 -0.75
C ALA A 331 -11.48 19.30 -1.67
N GLU A 332 -12.70 18.85 -1.99
CA GLU A 332 -13.73 19.68 -2.59
C GLU A 332 -14.14 20.81 -1.64
#